data_009bdd95f3e43570522b8dd87340cee4
#
_entry.id   009bdd95f3e43570522b8dd87340cee4
#
_cell.length_a   1.000
_cell.length_b   1.000
_cell.length_c   1.000
_cell.angle_alpha   90.00
_cell.angle_beta   90.00
_cell.angle_gamma   90.00
#
_symmetry.space_group_name_H-M   'P 1'
#
loop_
_entity.id
_entity.type
_entity.pdbx_description
1 polymer ?
#
loop_
_entity_poly.entity_id
_entity_poly.type
_entity_poly.pdbx_seq_one_letter_code
_entity_poly.pdbx_strand_id
1 'polypeptide(L)'
;MIGYSLNQLYKVVGITKQGVWDHFQREQTELEMIRGIMTRVDKRRKQHPGEGLEKLYWQLQPEQIGRDKFCDIFMQLGYGVVRRKNPVRTTIPAHKVFENLIEGRLVTGPNQVWQSDITYISVSGRFYYLTFILDVYTRRIKGYAVSDNLRAEANITALKMALRGVPPQQLRGCVHHSDRGSQYIDGGYLKLLRTHQIAISMGGRAQDNAYAERINGVIKNEYLIPWSLSSYRELKYYCKKAVKDYNTKRHHGTLGRCSPAEYEATWRKLPKDQRRVEVIRSENTPYSKNKLKSNVIDTSCQYPYCSLRIN
;
A
#
# COMPACT_ATOMS: atom_id res chain seq x y z
N MET A 1 -48.75 22.62 -35.75
CA MET A 1 -48.17 21.91 -34.62
C MET A 1 -49.03 22.14 -33.40
N ILE A 2 -49.65 21.12 -32.84
CA ILE A 2 -50.48 21.24 -31.62
C ILE A 2 -49.51 21.31 -30.45
N GLY A 3 -49.32 22.54 -29.92
CA GLY A 3 -48.46 22.74 -28.75
C GLY A 3 -49.20 22.41 -27.46
N TYR A 4 -48.75 21.35 -26.76
CA TYR A 4 -49.26 21.08 -25.41
C TYR A 4 -48.59 22.03 -24.39
N SER A 5 -49.40 22.54 -23.46
CA SER A 5 -48.87 23.32 -22.36
C SER A 5 -48.15 22.39 -21.36
N LEU A 6 -47.13 22.90 -20.65
CA LEU A 6 -46.41 22.13 -19.60
C LEU A 6 -47.38 21.52 -18.58
N ASN A 7 -48.46 22.20 -18.20
CA ASN A 7 -49.45 21.69 -17.27
C ASN A 7 -50.23 20.50 -17.83
N GLN A 8 -50.49 20.47 -19.15
CA GLN A 8 -51.11 19.31 -19.79
C GLN A 8 -50.14 18.12 -19.83
N LEU A 9 -48.86 18.36 -20.10
CA LEU A 9 -47.84 17.32 -20.05
C LEU A 9 -47.70 16.72 -18.65
N TYR A 10 -47.66 17.54 -17.61
CA TYR A 10 -47.63 17.05 -16.22
C TYR A 10 -48.80 16.13 -15.87
N LYS A 11 -50.03 16.50 -16.31
CA LYS A 11 -51.20 15.66 -16.12
C LYS A 11 -51.14 14.34 -16.86
N VAL A 12 -50.65 14.33 -18.10
CA VAL A 12 -50.52 13.12 -18.93
C VAL A 12 -49.48 12.14 -18.33
N VAL A 13 -48.37 12.67 -17.81
CA VAL A 13 -47.28 11.82 -17.22
C VAL A 13 -47.58 11.46 -15.73
N GLY A 14 -48.62 12.04 -15.13
CA GLY A 14 -48.98 11.77 -13.74
C GLY A 14 -48.03 12.36 -12.69
N ILE A 15 -47.34 13.47 -13.05
CA ILE A 15 -46.42 14.18 -12.16
C ILE A 15 -46.92 15.57 -11.83
N THR A 16 -46.50 16.13 -10.70
CA THR A 16 -46.85 17.49 -10.32
C THR A 16 -45.71 18.46 -10.64
N LYS A 17 -46.04 19.72 -10.88
CA LYS A 17 -45.03 20.78 -11.07
C LYS A 17 -44.08 20.85 -9.86
N GLN A 18 -44.62 20.73 -8.65
CA GLN A 18 -43.81 20.70 -7.42
C GLN A 18 -42.88 19.50 -7.40
N GLY A 19 -43.37 18.30 -7.77
CA GLY A 19 -42.54 17.09 -7.83
C GLY A 19 -41.36 17.21 -8.81
N VAL A 20 -41.59 17.89 -9.96
CA VAL A 20 -40.51 18.19 -10.92
C VAL A 20 -39.50 19.16 -10.31
N TRP A 21 -40.00 20.23 -9.67
CA TRP A 21 -39.13 21.21 -9.01
C TRP A 21 -38.29 20.58 -7.91
N ASP A 22 -38.90 19.77 -7.04
CA ASP A 22 -38.22 19.08 -5.95
C ASP A 22 -37.20 18.05 -6.48
N HIS A 23 -37.48 17.44 -7.64
CA HIS A 23 -36.53 16.58 -8.33
C HIS A 23 -35.30 17.36 -8.80
N PHE A 24 -35.49 18.49 -9.49
CA PHE A 24 -34.39 19.32 -9.91
C PHE A 24 -33.56 19.88 -8.75
N GLN A 25 -34.19 20.30 -7.68
CA GLN A 25 -33.50 20.77 -6.49
C GLN A 25 -32.62 19.65 -5.85
N ARG A 26 -33.15 18.43 -5.76
CA ARG A 26 -32.39 17.27 -5.26
C ARG A 26 -31.23 16.96 -6.18
N GLU A 27 -31.42 16.97 -7.49
CA GLU A 27 -30.37 16.72 -8.47
C GLU A 27 -29.25 17.76 -8.38
N GLN A 28 -29.61 19.06 -8.28
CA GLN A 28 -28.62 20.13 -8.09
C GLN A 28 -27.83 19.98 -6.82
N THR A 29 -28.46 19.65 -5.69
CA THR A 29 -27.82 19.42 -4.42
C THR A 29 -26.87 18.21 -4.50
N GLU A 30 -27.29 17.13 -5.17
CA GLU A 30 -26.44 15.94 -5.38
C GLU A 30 -25.23 16.28 -6.26
N LEU A 31 -25.40 17.05 -7.34
CA LEU A 31 -24.31 17.49 -8.20
C LEU A 31 -23.29 18.37 -7.46
N GLU A 32 -23.75 19.28 -6.62
CA GLU A 32 -22.88 20.12 -5.80
C GLU A 32 -22.08 19.27 -4.78
N MET A 33 -22.74 18.34 -4.13
CA MET A 33 -22.08 17.38 -3.24
C MET A 33 -21.00 16.57 -3.98
N ILE A 34 -21.33 16.02 -5.15
CA ILE A 34 -20.36 15.24 -5.96
C ILE A 34 -19.17 16.12 -6.37
N ARG A 35 -19.39 17.36 -6.79
CA ARG A 35 -18.31 18.32 -7.12
C ARG A 35 -17.39 18.59 -5.93
N GLY A 36 -17.93 18.75 -4.74
CA GLY A 36 -17.17 18.90 -3.51
C GLY A 36 -16.29 17.68 -3.21
N ILE A 37 -16.84 16.49 -3.38
CA ILE A 37 -16.10 15.24 -3.20
C ILE A 37 -15.02 15.10 -4.29
N MET A 38 -15.32 15.42 -5.56
CA MET A 38 -14.34 15.38 -6.66
C MET A 38 -13.11 16.24 -6.37
N THR A 39 -13.28 17.44 -5.86
CA THR A 39 -12.16 18.32 -5.48
C THR A 39 -11.24 17.65 -4.45
N ARG A 40 -11.79 16.93 -3.47
CA ARG A 40 -11.05 16.18 -2.46
C ARG A 40 -10.35 14.97 -3.08
N VAL A 41 -11.04 14.24 -3.96
CA VAL A 41 -10.49 13.11 -4.71
C VAL A 41 -9.31 13.55 -5.58
N ASP A 42 -9.46 14.63 -6.35
CA ASP A 42 -8.41 15.18 -7.22
C ASP A 42 -7.18 15.63 -6.42
N LYS A 43 -7.40 16.29 -5.29
CA LYS A 43 -6.31 16.66 -4.38
C LYS A 43 -5.55 15.42 -3.88
N ARG A 44 -6.26 14.35 -3.56
CA ARG A 44 -5.64 13.09 -3.13
C ARG A 44 -4.94 12.39 -4.29
N ARG A 45 -5.54 12.36 -5.49
CA ARG A 45 -4.96 11.77 -6.70
C ARG A 45 -3.65 12.43 -7.12
N LYS A 46 -3.47 13.72 -6.90
CA LYS A 46 -2.17 14.40 -7.11
C LYS A 46 -1.04 13.83 -6.22
N GLN A 47 -1.39 13.29 -5.06
CA GLN A 47 -0.42 12.69 -4.12
C GLN A 47 -0.27 11.18 -4.32
N HIS A 48 -1.37 10.49 -4.67
CA HIS A 48 -1.43 9.05 -4.87
C HIS A 48 -2.28 8.71 -6.11
N PRO A 49 -1.71 8.79 -7.31
CA PRO A 49 -2.48 8.69 -8.56
C PRO A 49 -3.22 7.36 -8.74
N GLY A 50 -2.61 6.25 -8.33
CA GLY A 50 -3.14 4.89 -8.47
C GLY A 50 -3.94 4.38 -7.27
N GLU A 51 -4.42 5.25 -6.38
CA GLU A 51 -5.23 4.81 -5.23
C GLU A 51 -6.62 4.35 -5.69
N GLY A 52 -7.02 3.12 -5.32
CA GLY A 52 -8.33 2.56 -5.68
C GLY A 52 -9.49 3.26 -4.99
N LEU A 53 -10.67 3.28 -5.64
CA LEU A 53 -11.86 4.02 -5.18
C LEU A 53 -12.30 3.63 -3.78
N GLU A 54 -12.30 2.35 -3.42
CA GLU A 54 -12.66 1.89 -2.08
C GLU A 54 -11.74 2.49 -1.00
N LYS A 55 -10.42 2.57 -1.26
CA LYS A 55 -9.48 3.19 -0.34
C LYS A 55 -9.69 4.69 -0.22
N LEU A 56 -9.97 5.36 -1.35
CA LEU A 56 -10.34 6.78 -1.38
C LEU A 56 -11.56 7.05 -0.52
N TYR A 57 -12.62 6.24 -0.65
CA TYR A 57 -13.82 6.36 0.18
C TYR A 57 -13.47 6.31 1.67
N TRP A 58 -12.75 5.28 2.10
CA TRP A 58 -12.40 5.11 3.51
C TRP A 58 -11.46 6.19 4.05
N GLN A 59 -10.66 6.80 3.19
CA GLN A 59 -9.75 7.89 3.58
C GLN A 59 -10.46 9.25 3.61
N LEU A 60 -11.35 9.50 2.67
CA LEU A 60 -12.08 10.78 2.57
C LEU A 60 -13.31 10.82 3.48
N GLN A 61 -13.90 9.67 3.78
CA GLN A 61 -15.10 9.49 4.60
C GLN A 61 -16.18 10.55 4.29
N PRO A 62 -16.72 10.56 3.05
CA PRO A 62 -17.79 11.51 2.71
C PRO A 62 -19.07 11.14 3.47
N GLU A 63 -19.60 12.09 4.25
CA GLU A 63 -20.76 11.84 5.15
C GLU A 63 -22.07 11.61 4.40
N GLN A 64 -22.20 12.15 3.20
CA GLN A 64 -23.48 12.21 2.46
C GLN A 64 -23.68 11.08 1.46
N ILE A 65 -22.71 10.16 1.30
CA ILE A 65 -22.75 9.13 0.28
C ILE A 65 -22.15 7.82 0.83
N GLY A 66 -22.82 6.70 0.61
CA GLY A 66 -22.31 5.38 0.98
C GLY A 66 -21.20 4.90 0.03
N ARG A 67 -20.41 3.92 0.50
CA ARG A 67 -19.24 3.38 -0.23
C ARG A 67 -19.57 2.92 -1.64
N ASP A 68 -20.63 2.14 -1.81
CA ASP A 68 -20.95 1.51 -3.09
C ASP A 68 -21.39 2.57 -4.10
N LYS A 69 -22.30 3.48 -3.70
CA LYS A 69 -22.70 4.62 -4.53
C LYS A 69 -21.51 5.53 -4.91
N PHE A 70 -20.59 5.78 -3.97
CA PHE A 70 -19.35 6.51 -4.26
C PHE A 70 -18.51 5.79 -5.31
N CYS A 71 -18.28 4.48 -5.15
CA CYS A 71 -17.48 3.72 -6.11
C CYS A 71 -18.11 3.70 -7.50
N ASP A 72 -19.44 3.53 -7.61
CA ASP A 72 -20.16 3.50 -8.88
C ASP A 72 -20.09 4.84 -9.60
N ILE A 73 -20.38 5.95 -8.90
CA ILE A 73 -20.32 7.29 -9.48
C ILE A 73 -18.91 7.60 -9.96
N PHE A 74 -17.90 7.40 -9.11
CA PHE A 74 -16.52 7.73 -9.48
C PHE A 74 -15.92 6.77 -10.53
N MET A 75 -16.42 5.55 -10.65
CA MET A 75 -16.08 4.66 -11.76
C MET A 75 -16.63 5.21 -13.09
N GLN A 76 -17.89 5.65 -13.10
CA GLN A 76 -18.54 6.27 -14.29
C GLN A 76 -17.86 7.58 -14.69
N LEU A 77 -17.38 8.37 -13.72
CA LEU A 77 -16.62 9.60 -13.96
C LEU A 77 -15.17 9.35 -14.41
N GLY A 78 -14.76 8.08 -14.65
CA GLY A 78 -13.44 7.73 -15.17
C GLY A 78 -12.32 7.66 -14.14
N TYR A 79 -12.63 7.66 -12.84
CA TYR A 79 -11.63 7.53 -11.76
C TYR A 79 -11.17 6.10 -11.52
N GLY A 80 -11.55 5.14 -12.37
CA GLY A 80 -11.06 3.76 -12.34
C GLY A 80 -9.54 3.66 -12.51
N VAL A 81 -8.89 2.74 -11.79
CA VAL A 81 -7.44 2.52 -11.90
C VAL A 81 -7.16 1.35 -12.83
N VAL A 82 -6.42 1.60 -13.92
CA VAL A 82 -5.98 0.58 -14.85
C VAL A 82 -4.74 -0.13 -14.29
N ARG A 83 -4.82 -1.44 -14.06
CA ARG A 83 -3.69 -2.28 -13.65
C ARG A 83 -2.92 -2.77 -14.89
N ARG A 84 -1.63 -2.43 -14.98
CA ARG A 84 -0.73 -2.95 -16.01
C ARG A 84 -0.03 -4.22 -15.50
N LYS A 85 0.05 -5.27 -16.33
CA LYS A 85 0.85 -6.46 -16.04
C LYS A 85 2.30 -6.23 -16.52
N ASN A 86 3.28 -6.52 -15.68
CA ASN A 86 4.71 -6.41 -16.03
C ASN A 86 5.34 -7.81 -16.07
N PRO A 87 5.90 -8.27 -17.23
CA PRO A 87 6.36 -9.65 -17.42
C PRO A 87 7.89 -9.86 -17.39
N VAL A 88 8.75 -8.95 -16.95
CA VAL A 88 10.20 -9.12 -17.10
C VAL A 88 10.88 -9.59 -15.82
N ARG A 89 11.72 -10.63 -15.94
CA ARG A 89 12.53 -11.26 -14.87
C ARG A 89 13.94 -10.67 -14.88
N THR A 90 14.47 -10.22 -13.73
CA THR A 90 15.70 -9.41 -13.63
C THR A 90 16.75 -9.89 -12.65
N THR A 91 16.60 -11.05 -12.01
CA THR A 91 17.53 -11.52 -10.98
C THR A 91 18.54 -12.51 -11.54
N ILE A 92 19.84 -12.24 -11.33
CA ILE A 92 20.94 -13.19 -11.56
C ILE A 92 21.17 -13.92 -10.23
N PRO A 93 20.98 -15.27 -10.16
CA PRO A 93 21.16 -16.01 -8.92
C PRO A 93 22.59 -15.95 -8.39
N ALA A 94 22.73 -15.79 -7.07
CA ALA A 94 24.02 -15.84 -6.40
C ALA A 94 24.50 -17.28 -6.19
N HIS A 95 25.82 -17.49 -6.17
CA HIS A 95 26.42 -18.78 -5.86
C HIS A 95 26.30 -19.16 -4.37
N LYS A 96 26.24 -18.18 -3.48
CA LYS A 96 26.09 -18.38 -2.03
C LYS A 96 24.63 -18.24 -1.64
N VAL A 97 24.08 -19.25 -0.97
CA VAL A 97 22.70 -19.31 -0.52
C VAL A 97 22.65 -19.45 0.99
N PHE A 98 21.83 -18.63 1.64
CA PHE A 98 21.48 -18.77 3.05
C PHE A 98 20.15 -19.53 3.20
N GLU A 99 19.95 -20.17 4.36
CA GLU A 99 18.71 -20.88 4.65
C GLU A 99 17.50 -19.93 4.70
N ASN A 100 16.32 -20.47 4.39
CA ASN A 100 15.06 -19.75 4.58
C ASN A 100 14.63 -19.83 6.06
N LEU A 101 14.90 -18.77 6.82
CA LEU A 101 14.61 -18.69 8.26
C LEU A 101 13.23 -18.13 8.57
N ILE A 102 12.43 -17.81 7.57
CA ILE A 102 11.12 -17.15 7.78
C ILE A 102 9.92 -18.03 7.45
N GLU A 103 10.15 -19.18 6.81
CA GLU A 103 9.07 -20.11 6.46
C GLU A 103 8.36 -20.61 7.73
N GLY A 104 7.04 -20.44 7.80
CA GLY A 104 6.24 -20.80 8.97
C GLY A 104 6.45 -19.91 10.21
N ARG A 105 7.30 -18.91 10.14
CA ARG A 105 7.62 -18.05 11.28
C ARG A 105 6.43 -17.24 11.74
N LEU A 106 6.20 -17.21 13.05
CA LEU A 106 5.25 -16.31 13.70
C LEU A 106 5.88 -14.93 13.90
N VAL A 107 5.20 -13.89 13.45
CA VAL A 107 5.60 -12.51 13.60
C VAL A 107 4.57 -11.79 14.46
N THR A 108 4.99 -11.30 15.62
CA THR A 108 4.13 -10.71 16.66
C THR A 108 4.39 -9.22 16.89
N GLY A 109 5.37 -8.67 16.18
CA GLY A 109 5.73 -7.25 16.37
C GLY A 109 6.68 -6.72 15.30
N PRO A 110 6.91 -5.40 15.32
CA PRO A 110 7.86 -4.73 14.44
C PRO A 110 9.29 -5.24 14.59
N ASN A 111 10.07 -5.11 13.52
CA ASN A 111 11.50 -5.43 13.45
C ASN A 111 11.85 -6.91 13.72
N GLN A 112 10.90 -7.83 13.61
CA GLN A 112 11.18 -9.27 13.71
C GLN A 112 11.56 -9.89 12.37
N VAL A 113 10.96 -9.42 11.28
CA VAL A 113 11.29 -9.84 9.91
C VAL A 113 11.26 -8.62 8.99
N TRP A 114 12.37 -8.39 8.33
CA TRP A 114 12.47 -7.46 7.22
C TRP A 114 12.60 -8.21 5.91
N GLN A 115 11.84 -7.81 4.90
CA GLN A 115 12.01 -8.32 3.53
C GLN A 115 12.54 -7.23 2.62
N SER A 116 13.44 -7.61 1.71
CA SER A 116 14.00 -6.72 0.70
C SER A 116 13.92 -7.34 -0.69
N ASP A 117 13.66 -6.49 -1.67
CA ASP A 117 13.68 -6.88 -3.08
C ASP A 117 14.11 -5.70 -3.95
N ILE A 118 14.67 -6.01 -5.13
CA ILE A 118 15.07 -5.04 -6.15
C ILE A 118 14.07 -5.11 -7.29
N THR A 119 13.53 -3.97 -7.66
CA THR A 119 12.73 -3.85 -8.86
C THR A 119 13.30 -2.79 -9.79
N TYR A 120 12.85 -2.76 -11.04
CA TYR A 120 13.26 -1.75 -12.01
C TYR A 120 12.06 -0.98 -12.55
N ILE A 121 12.35 0.22 -13.05
CA ILE A 121 11.40 1.08 -13.74
C ILE A 121 12.11 1.70 -14.96
N SER A 122 11.38 1.81 -16.06
CA SER A 122 11.86 2.55 -17.23
C SER A 122 11.41 4.01 -17.13
N VAL A 123 12.37 4.93 -17.27
CA VAL A 123 12.13 6.38 -17.34
C VAL A 123 12.82 6.91 -18.58
N SER A 124 12.07 7.49 -19.51
CA SER A 124 12.57 7.98 -20.80
C SER A 124 13.44 6.96 -21.56
N GLY A 125 12.99 5.68 -21.60
CA GLY A 125 13.69 4.60 -22.29
C GLY A 125 14.90 4.00 -21.56
N ARG A 126 15.28 4.53 -20.39
CA ARG A 126 16.38 4.04 -19.58
C ARG A 126 15.89 3.32 -18.34
N PHE A 127 16.52 2.18 -17.98
CA PHE A 127 16.18 1.43 -16.77
C PHE A 127 16.89 1.99 -15.55
N TYR A 128 16.14 2.09 -14.46
CA TYR A 128 16.62 2.44 -13.12
C TYR A 128 16.12 1.40 -12.11
N TYR A 129 16.86 1.23 -11.03
CA TYR A 129 16.62 0.18 -10.04
C TYR A 129 16.18 0.78 -8.72
N LEU A 130 15.23 0.13 -8.09
CA LEU A 130 14.65 0.53 -6.83
C LEU A 130 14.82 -0.61 -5.84
N THR A 131 15.43 -0.35 -4.70
CA THR A 131 15.52 -1.30 -3.58
C THR A 131 14.63 -0.81 -2.47
N PHE A 132 13.79 -1.69 -1.92
CA PHE A 132 12.99 -1.40 -0.73
C PHE A 132 13.26 -2.42 0.36
N ILE A 133 13.31 -1.96 1.61
CA ILE A 133 13.35 -2.81 2.80
C ILE A 133 12.07 -2.57 3.58
N LEU A 134 11.29 -3.61 3.75
CA LEU A 134 9.97 -3.60 4.38
C LEU A 134 10.01 -4.34 5.71
N ASP A 135 9.41 -3.74 6.74
CA ASP A 135 9.02 -4.47 7.94
C ASP A 135 7.75 -5.28 7.65
N VAL A 136 7.83 -6.60 7.76
CA VAL A 136 6.74 -7.51 7.40
C VAL A 136 5.52 -7.30 8.29
N TYR A 137 5.70 -6.99 9.56
CA TYR A 137 4.59 -6.84 10.51
C TYR A 137 3.82 -5.53 10.32
N THR A 138 4.55 -4.40 10.26
CA THR A 138 3.94 -3.08 10.14
C THR A 138 3.65 -2.65 8.70
N ARG A 139 4.15 -3.38 7.71
CA ARG A 139 4.14 -2.99 6.28
C ARG A 139 4.89 -1.70 5.99
N ARG A 140 5.65 -1.19 6.95
CA ARG A 140 6.40 0.05 6.81
C ARG A 140 7.65 -0.15 5.95
N ILE A 141 7.84 0.70 4.96
CA ILE A 141 9.11 0.78 4.23
C ILE A 141 10.11 1.45 5.18
N LYS A 142 11.10 0.68 5.64
CA LYS A 142 12.13 1.11 6.58
C LYS A 142 13.29 1.79 5.88
N GLY A 143 13.62 1.34 4.67
CA GLY A 143 14.67 1.90 3.86
C GLY A 143 14.42 1.70 2.38
N TYR A 144 14.98 2.58 1.57
CA TYR A 144 14.92 2.49 0.12
C TYR A 144 16.12 3.16 -0.53
N ALA A 145 16.39 2.77 -1.77
CA ALA A 145 17.36 3.42 -2.62
C ALA A 145 16.89 3.43 -4.08
N VAL A 146 17.35 4.43 -4.84
CA VAL A 146 17.16 4.55 -6.28
C VAL A 146 18.54 4.59 -6.93
N SER A 147 18.79 3.73 -7.90
CA SER A 147 20.08 3.60 -8.58
C SER A 147 19.92 3.53 -10.11
N ASP A 148 20.95 3.92 -10.82
CA ASP A 148 21.08 3.74 -12.27
C ASP A 148 21.84 2.46 -12.65
N ASN A 149 22.24 1.67 -11.66
CA ASN A 149 22.95 0.41 -11.82
C ASN A 149 22.52 -0.61 -10.76
N LEU A 150 22.90 -1.89 -10.96
CA LEU A 150 22.57 -3.02 -10.08
C LEU A 150 23.69 -3.36 -9.07
N ARG A 151 24.48 -2.39 -8.66
CA ARG A 151 25.52 -2.62 -7.67
C ARG A 151 24.97 -2.68 -6.25
N ALA A 152 25.69 -3.30 -5.33
CA ALA A 152 25.31 -3.50 -3.94
C ALA A 152 25.21 -2.19 -3.12
N GLU A 153 25.85 -1.10 -3.57
CA GLU A 153 25.85 0.19 -2.87
C GLU A 153 24.45 0.76 -2.65
N ALA A 154 23.53 0.53 -3.60
CA ALA A 154 22.13 0.94 -3.44
C ALA A 154 21.46 0.16 -2.29
N ASN A 155 21.67 -1.15 -2.22
CA ASN A 155 21.15 -2.00 -1.16
C ASN A 155 21.75 -1.63 0.22
N ILE A 156 23.05 -1.35 0.26
CA ILE A 156 23.74 -0.87 1.48
C ILE A 156 23.12 0.47 1.93
N THR A 157 22.84 1.37 1.00
CA THR A 157 22.20 2.66 1.29
C THR A 157 20.80 2.48 1.86
N ALA A 158 19.99 1.59 1.27
CA ALA A 158 18.67 1.24 1.77
C ALA A 158 18.74 0.61 3.17
N LEU A 159 19.71 -0.29 3.41
CA LEU A 159 19.90 -0.94 4.71
C LEU A 159 20.34 0.05 5.79
N LYS A 160 21.30 0.94 5.49
CA LYS A 160 21.70 2.03 6.40
C LYS A 160 20.50 2.91 6.76
N MET A 161 19.62 3.21 5.82
CA MET A 161 18.38 3.96 6.08
C MET A 161 17.43 3.18 6.99
N ALA A 162 17.24 1.88 6.75
CA ALA A 162 16.37 1.02 7.56
C ALA A 162 16.84 0.90 9.02
N LEU A 163 18.14 0.87 9.22
CA LEU A 163 18.77 0.78 10.55
C LEU A 163 18.71 2.10 11.32
N ARG A 164 18.63 3.24 10.62
CA ARG A 164 18.66 4.56 11.22
C ARG A 164 17.44 4.79 12.15
N GLY A 165 17.71 5.12 13.40
CA GLY A 165 16.66 5.37 14.38
C GLY A 165 15.98 4.13 14.95
N VAL A 166 16.50 2.92 14.68
CA VAL A 166 16.06 1.69 15.34
C VAL A 166 17.07 1.32 16.42
N PRO A 167 16.68 1.33 17.70
CA PRO A 167 17.55 0.91 18.79
C PRO A 167 18.04 -0.51 18.60
N PRO A 168 19.32 -0.83 18.89
CA PRO A 168 19.88 -2.19 18.70
C PRO A 168 19.07 -3.29 19.39
N GLN A 169 18.48 -2.98 20.55
CA GLN A 169 17.66 -3.93 21.32
C GLN A 169 16.41 -4.39 20.52
N GLN A 170 15.86 -3.53 19.67
CA GLN A 170 14.71 -3.86 18.82
C GLN A 170 15.09 -4.69 17.58
N LEU A 171 16.36 -4.84 17.29
CA LEU A 171 16.88 -5.65 16.18
C LEU A 171 17.30 -7.05 16.65
N ARG A 172 17.32 -7.32 17.95
CA ARG A 172 17.64 -8.66 18.47
C ARG A 172 16.63 -9.69 17.96
N GLY A 173 17.14 -10.72 17.28
CA GLY A 173 16.30 -11.75 16.65
C GLY A 173 15.60 -11.32 15.36
N CYS A 174 15.91 -10.14 14.83
CA CYS A 174 15.47 -9.71 13.51
C CYS A 174 16.08 -10.62 12.43
N VAL A 175 15.27 -10.99 11.45
CA VAL A 175 15.71 -11.70 10.26
C VAL A 175 15.55 -10.78 9.07
N HIS A 176 16.61 -10.57 8.30
CA HIS A 176 16.58 -9.94 7.01
C HIS A 176 16.48 -11.00 5.93
N HIS A 177 15.37 -10.99 5.20
CA HIS A 177 15.08 -11.95 4.13
C HIS A 177 15.09 -11.25 2.75
N SER A 178 15.72 -11.88 1.77
CA SER A 178 15.77 -11.42 0.38
C SER A 178 15.64 -12.59 -0.58
N ASP A 179 15.56 -12.30 -1.87
CA ASP A 179 15.81 -13.27 -2.92
C ASP A 179 17.33 -13.61 -2.98
N ARG A 180 17.71 -14.51 -3.91
CA ARG A 180 19.11 -14.94 -4.13
C ARG A 180 19.90 -13.97 -5.01
N GLY A 181 19.58 -12.68 -5.02
CA GLY A 181 20.32 -11.68 -5.78
C GLY A 181 21.75 -11.50 -5.28
N SER A 182 22.71 -11.38 -6.20
CA SER A 182 24.15 -11.22 -5.88
C SER A 182 24.45 -10.00 -4.99
N GLN A 183 23.62 -8.97 -5.06
CA GLN A 183 23.73 -7.75 -4.25
C GLN A 183 23.55 -8.00 -2.75
N TYR A 184 22.77 -9.06 -2.39
CA TYR A 184 22.51 -9.40 -0.99
C TYR A 184 23.60 -10.27 -0.35
N ILE A 185 24.53 -10.80 -1.16
CA ILE A 185 25.72 -11.51 -0.68
C ILE A 185 27.00 -10.66 -0.71
N ASP A 186 26.89 -9.38 -1.06
CA ASP A 186 28.01 -8.44 -1.00
C ASP A 186 28.60 -8.37 0.40
N GLY A 187 29.94 -8.33 0.47
CA GLY A 187 30.67 -8.33 1.74
C GLY A 187 30.30 -7.16 2.66
N GLY A 188 30.11 -5.95 2.11
CA GLY A 188 29.73 -4.77 2.85
C GLY A 188 28.29 -4.87 3.37
N TYR A 189 27.38 -5.42 2.57
CA TYR A 189 26.00 -5.65 2.97
C TYR A 189 25.90 -6.66 4.12
N LEU A 190 26.57 -7.81 3.97
CA LEU A 190 26.60 -8.87 5.00
C LEU A 190 27.26 -8.38 6.29
N LYS A 191 28.36 -7.62 6.18
CA LYS A 191 29.04 -7.03 7.34
C LYS A 191 28.09 -6.13 8.13
N LEU A 192 27.31 -5.30 7.44
CA LEU A 192 26.36 -4.40 8.08
C LEU A 192 25.25 -5.14 8.82
N LEU A 193 24.68 -6.22 8.25
CA LEU A 193 23.69 -7.07 8.93
C LEU A 193 24.28 -7.74 10.19
N ARG A 194 25.48 -8.31 10.07
CA ARG A 194 26.17 -8.98 11.19
C ARG A 194 26.51 -8.02 12.33
N THR A 195 26.99 -6.80 12.01
CA THR A 195 27.27 -5.76 13.00
C THR A 195 26.03 -5.41 13.84
N HIS A 196 24.84 -5.49 13.24
CA HIS A 196 23.58 -5.22 13.93
C HIS A 196 22.90 -6.51 14.46
N GLN A 197 23.59 -7.64 14.44
CA GLN A 197 23.08 -8.95 14.91
C GLN A 197 21.76 -9.37 14.22
N ILE A 198 21.59 -8.99 12.94
CA ILE A 198 20.44 -9.37 12.12
C ILE A 198 20.77 -10.68 11.40
N ALA A 199 19.92 -11.68 11.57
CA ALA A 199 20.05 -12.96 10.87
C ALA A 199 19.77 -12.80 9.37
N ILE A 200 20.51 -13.54 8.55
CA ILE A 200 20.43 -13.47 7.09
C ILE A 200 19.63 -14.68 6.61
N SER A 201 18.63 -14.43 5.77
CA SER A 201 17.74 -15.43 5.20
C SER A 201 17.54 -15.19 3.72
N MET A 202 17.42 -16.25 2.93
CA MET A 202 17.17 -16.15 1.50
C MET A 202 16.07 -17.09 1.05
N GLY A 203 15.15 -16.58 0.23
CA GLY A 203 14.14 -17.38 -0.46
C GLY A 203 14.66 -17.91 -1.79
N GLY A 204 14.19 -19.09 -2.18
CA GLY A 204 14.48 -19.68 -3.49
C GLY A 204 13.35 -19.52 -4.49
N ARG A 205 12.16 -19.20 -4.00
CA ARG A 205 10.92 -19.09 -4.77
C ARG A 205 10.36 -17.67 -4.65
N ALA A 206 9.60 -17.24 -5.66
CA ALA A 206 8.95 -15.92 -5.65
C ALA A 206 8.04 -15.73 -4.42
N GLN A 207 7.31 -16.78 -4.01
CA GLN A 207 6.42 -16.73 -2.85
C GLN A 207 7.15 -16.43 -1.53
N ASP A 208 8.42 -16.80 -1.43
CA ASP A 208 9.23 -16.58 -0.23
C ASP A 208 9.44 -15.08 0.05
N ASN A 209 9.37 -14.22 -0.99
CA ASN A 209 9.58 -12.77 -0.88
C ASN A 209 8.33 -11.93 -1.22
N ALA A 210 7.15 -12.51 -1.05
CA ALA A 210 5.87 -11.93 -1.50
C ALA A 210 5.54 -10.53 -0.93
N TYR A 211 5.97 -10.21 0.28
CA TYR A 211 5.71 -8.89 0.87
C TYR A 211 6.54 -7.80 0.19
N ALA A 212 7.80 -8.07 -0.10
CA ALA A 212 8.66 -7.12 -0.81
C ALA A 212 8.23 -6.96 -2.27
N GLU A 213 7.88 -8.04 -2.96
CA GLU A 213 7.32 -7.98 -4.32
C GLU A 213 6.03 -7.14 -4.37
N ARG A 214 5.15 -7.32 -3.38
CA ARG A 214 3.91 -6.52 -3.28
C ARG A 214 4.19 -5.03 -3.12
N ILE A 215 5.18 -4.66 -2.31
CA ILE A 215 5.59 -3.25 -2.14
C ILE A 215 6.14 -2.68 -3.44
N ASN A 216 6.98 -3.42 -4.14
CA ASN A 216 7.48 -3.04 -5.45
C ASN A 216 6.34 -2.75 -6.42
N GLY A 217 5.35 -3.65 -6.48
CA GLY A 217 4.14 -3.46 -7.28
C GLY A 217 3.35 -2.21 -6.88
N VAL A 218 3.17 -1.97 -5.59
CA VAL A 218 2.44 -0.79 -5.08
C VAL A 218 3.17 0.51 -5.45
N ILE A 219 4.47 0.62 -5.12
CA ILE A 219 5.22 1.85 -5.39
C ILE A 219 5.30 2.15 -6.89
N LYS A 220 5.54 1.13 -7.72
CA LYS A 220 5.58 1.31 -9.17
C LYS A 220 4.23 1.67 -9.76
N ASN A 221 3.21 0.86 -9.49
CA ASN A 221 1.95 0.94 -10.24
C ASN A 221 0.96 1.96 -9.65
N GLU A 222 0.98 2.19 -8.33
CA GLU A 222 0.07 3.16 -7.72
C GLU A 222 0.67 4.59 -7.70
N TYR A 223 2.02 4.75 -7.81
CA TYR A 223 2.70 6.04 -7.71
C TYR A 223 3.56 6.38 -8.93
N LEU A 224 4.70 5.67 -9.14
CA LEU A 224 5.74 6.13 -10.04
C LEU A 224 5.33 6.11 -11.51
N ILE A 225 4.68 5.05 -11.98
CA ILE A 225 4.22 4.93 -13.37
C ILE A 225 3.15 5.98 -13.70
N PRO A 226 2.09 6.17 -12.86
CA PRO A 226 1.10 7.21 -13.12
C PRO A 226 1.62 8.64 -13.11
N TRP A 227 2.74 8.91 -12.44
CA TRP A 227 3.36 10.25 -12.49
C TRP A 227 4.14 10.54 -13.78
N SER A 228 4.33 9.55 -14.67
CA SER A 228 4.95 9.74 -16.00
C SER A 228 6.29 10.49 -15.95
N LEU A 229 7.24 9.97 -15.17
CA LEU A 229 8.51 10.61 -14.86
C LEU A 229 9.41 10.70 -16.09
N SER A 230 10.14 11.80 -16.23
CA SER A 230 11.00 12.12 -17.39
C SER A 230 12.51 12.04 -17.10
N SER A 231 12.94 12.00 -15.85
CA SER A 231 14.35 12.01 -15.48
C SER A 231 14.67 11.22 -14.21
N TYR A 232 15.96 10.86 -14.06
CA TYR A 232 16.47 10.22 -12.84
C TYR A 232 16.31 11.10 -11.59
N ARG A 233 16.43 12.43 -11.75
CA ARG A 233 16.22 13.39 -10.68
C ARG A 233 14.78 13.36 -10.19
N GLU A 234 13.82 13.35 -11.11
CA GLU A 234 12.42 13.20 -10.80
C GLU A 234 12.12 11.86 -10.17
N LEU A 235 12.68 10.77 -10.69
CA LEU A 235 12.49 9.44 -10.11
C LEU A 235 12.91 9.41 -8.63
N LYS A 236 14.07 9.98 -8.29
CA LYS A 236 14.51 10.06 -6.88
C LYS A 236 13.56 10.90 -6.01
N TYR A 237 13.15 12.06 -6.53
CA TYR A 237 12.22 12.94 -5.81
C TYR A 237 10.85 12.28 -5.57
N TYR A 238 10.27 11.72 -6.61
CA TYR A 238 8.95 11.09 -6.53
C TYR A 238 8.97 9.76 -5.79
N CYS A 239 10.07 9.00 -5.83
CA CYS A 239 10.23 7.81 -5.00
C CYS A 239 10.21 8.18 -3.50
N LYS A 240 10.92 9.24 -3.09
CA LYS A 240 10.87 9.78 -1.72
C LYS A 240 9.44 10.18 -1.33
N LYS A 241 8.72 10.85 -2.23
CA LYS A 241 7.32 11.28 -2.02
C LYS A 241 6.38 10.07 -1.89
N ALA A 242 6.54 9.06 -2.76
CA ALA A 242 5.76 7.83 -2.73
C ALA A 242 5.96 7.05 -1.42
N VAL A 243 7.21 6.86 -0.99
CA VAL A 243 7.52 6.17 0.28
C VAL A 243 6.95 6.92 1.48
N LYS A 244 7.04 8.25 1.50
CA LYS A 244 6.43 9.06 2.55
C LYS A 244 4.91 8.88 2.59
N ASP A 245 4.23 9.04 1.46
CA ASP A 245 2.77 8.88 1.38
C ASP A 245 2.34 7.45 1.73
N TYR A 246 3.03 6.43 1.21
CA TYR A 246 2.80 5.03 1.53
C TYR A 246 2.86 4.77 3.04
N ASN A 247 3.89 5.27 3.71
CA ASN A 247 4.11 5.04 5.12
C ASN A 247 3.13 5.80 6.02
N THR A 248 2.67 7.00 5.60
CA THR A 248 1.95 7.92 6.50
C THR A 248 0.50 8.18 6.13
N LYS A 249 0.07 7.81 4.91
CA LYS A 249 -1.27 8.16 4.43
C LYS A 249 -1.99 7.02 3.71
N ARG A 250 -1.25 6.08 3.11
CA ARG A 250 -1.88 4.98 2.38
C ARG A 250 -2.50 3.99 3.35
N HIS A 251 -3.79 3.80 3.27
CA HIS A 251 -4.52 2.83 4.09
C HIS A 251 -4.29 1.38 3.61
N HIS A 252 -4.12 0.47 4.56
CA HIS A 252 -3.92 -0.96 4.33
C HIS A 252 -5.06 -1.76 4.96
N GLY A 253 -5.74 -2.59 4.16
CA GLY A 253 -6.80 -3.45 4.67
C GLY A 253 -6.34 -4.40 5.77
N THR A 254 -5.13 -4.99 5.63
CA THR A 254 -4.54 -5.88 6.64
C THR A 254 -4.09 -5.19 7.92
N LEU A 255 -4.06 -3.86 7.95
CA LEU A 255 -3.71 -3.04 9.12
C LEU A 255 -4.95 -2.33 9.70
N GLY A 256 -6.15 -2.85 9.48
CA GLY A 256 -7.38 -2.21 9.96
C GLY A 256 -7.65 -0.86 9.31
N ARG A 257 -7.29 -0.71 8.04
CA ARG A 257 -7.41 0.55 7.26
C ARG A 257 -6.60 1.72 7.80
N CYS A 258 -5.53 1.43 8.55
CA CYS A 258 -4.55 2.44 8.97
C CYS A 258 -3.37 2.49 8.00
N SER A 259 -2.64 3.59 8.01
CA SER A 259 -1.31 3.65 7.41
C SER A 259 -0.29 2.86 8.24
N PRO A 260 0.85 2.44 7.67
CA PRO A 260 1.91 1.77 8.40
C PRO A 260 2.40 2.54 9.65
N ALA A 261 2.49 3.86 9.56
CA ALA A 261 2.93 4.70 10.68
C ALA A 261 1.89 4.77 11.81
N GLU A 262 0.60 4.93 11.46
CA GLU A 262 -0.50 4.92 12.43
C GLU A 262 -0.59 3.56 13.12
N TYR A 263 -0.50 2.47 12.34
CA TYR A 263 -0.52 1.12 12.91
C TYR A 263 0.64 0.87 13.87
N GLU A 264 1.88 1.27 13.53
CA GLU A 264 3.04 1.13 14.41
C GLU A 264 2.87 1.93 15.72
N ALA A 265 2.33 3.15 15.62
CA ALA A 265 2.06 4.00 16.79
C ALA A 265 0.99 3.39 17.72
N THR A 266 -0.07 2.85 17.14
CA THR A 266 -1.14 2.17 17.90
C THR A 266 -0.63 0.87 18.54
N TRP A 267 0.13 0.06 17.77
CA TRP A 267 0.68 -1.20 18.28
C TRP A 267 1.50 -1.02 19.56
N ARG A 268 2.25 0.06 19.68
CA ARG A 268 3.05 0.34 20.88
C ARG A 268 2.21 0.50 22.15
N LYS A 269 0.95 0.94 21.99
CA LYS A 269 -0.02 1.15 23.08
C LYS A 269 -0.88 -0.08 23.38
N LEU A 270 -0.95 -1.06 22.46
CA LEU A 270 -1.79 -2.24 22.63
C LEU A 270 -1.21 -3.23 23.65
N PRO A 271 -2.05 -3.78 24.53
CA PRO A 271 -1.71 -4.94 25.34
C PRO A 271 -1.21 -6.11 24.49
N LYS A 272 -0.36 -6.97 25.05
CA LYS A 272 0.29 -8.05 24.29
C LYS A 272 -0.71 -9.06 23.70
N ASP A 273 -1.78 -9.36 24.42
CA ASP A 273 -2.86 -10.28 24.05
C ASP A 273 -3.74 -9.77 22.91
N GLN A 274 -3.77 -8.45 22.68
CA GLN A 274 -4.50 -7.80 21.59
C GLN A 274 -3.66 -7.57 20.33
N ARG A 275 -2.37 -7.92 20.38
CA ARG A 275 -1.49 -7.74 19.23
C ARG A 275 -1.71 -8.85 18.22
N ARG A 276 -1.83 -8.48 16.95
CA ARG A 276 -1.96 -9.43 15.85
C ARG A 276 -0.76 -10.37 15.79
N VAL A 277 -1.03 -11.64 15.53
CA VAL A 277 -0.01 -12.62 15.16
C VAL A 277 -0.11 -12.87 13.65
N GLU A 278 0.99 -12.79 12.96
CA GLU A 278 1.08 -13.06 11.53
C GLU A 278 1.97 -14.28 11.29
N VAL A 279 1.48 -15.22 10.49
CA VAL A 279 2.26 -16.39 10.07
C VAL A 279 2.79 -16.14 8.66
N ILE A 280 4.10 -16.21 8.47
CA ILE A 280 4.68 -16.20 7.13
C ILE A 280 4.43 -17.59 6.53
N ARG A 281 3.54 -17.68 5.55
CA ARG A 281 3.04 -18.95 5.01
C ARG A 281 4.15 -19.76 4.36
N SER A 282 4.10 -21.08 4.61
CA SER A 282 4.79 -22.14 3.90
C SER A 282 3.83 -22.78 2.89
N GLU A 283 4.31 -23.27 1.75
CA GLU A 283 3.52 -24.07 0.80
C GLU A 283 2.99 -25.37 1.40
N ASN A 284 3.66 -25.91 2.41
CA ASN A 284 3.27 -27.14 3.09
C ASN A 284 2.14 -26.95 4.12
N THR A 285 1.68 -25.72 4.34
CA THR A 285 0.49 -25.50 5.15
C THR A 285 -0.72 -25.74 4.24
N PRO A 286 -1.47 -26.84 4.40
CA PRO A 286 -2.66 -27.09 3.60
C PRO A 286 -3.56 -25.87 3.69
N TYR A 287 -4.16 -25.49 2.58
CA TYR A 287 -5.18 -24.45 2.53
C TYR A 287 -6.37 -24.93 3.36
N SER A 288 -6.25 -24.84 4.67
CA SER A 288 -7.32 -25.08 5.59
C SER A 288 -8.35 -23.98 5.31
N LYS A 289 -9.42 -24.36 4.55
CA LYS A 289 -10.70 -23.63 4.52
C LYS A 289 -11.36 -23.58 5.90
N ASN A 290 -10.83 -24.28 6.88
CA ASN A 290 -11.16 -24.08 8.25
C ASN A 290 -10.61 -22.72 8.64
N LYS A 291 -11.48 -21.69 8.55
CA LYS A 291 -11.45 -20.60 9.49
C LYS A 291 -11.06 -21.22 10.82
N LEU A 292 -9.78 -21.19 11.21
CA LEU A 292 -9.50 -20.95 12.60
C LEU A 292 -10.51 -19.85 12.93
N LYS A 293 -11.48 -20.20 13.77
CA LYS A 293 -12.18 -19.22 14.58
C LYS A 293 -11.07 -18.59 15.43
N SER A 294 -10.19 -17.80 14.75
CA SER A 294 -9.67 -16.64 15.38
C SER A 294 -10.94 -16.03 15.92
N ASN A 295 -10.95 -15.64 17.16
CA ASN A 295 -11.82 -14.58 17.61
C ASN A 295 -11.57 -13.42 16.67
N VAL A 296 -12.12 -13.53 15.46
CA VAL A 296 -12.35 -12.46 14.54
C VAL A 296 -13.35 -11.65 15.28
N ILE A 297 -12.88 -10.69 16.01
CA ILE A 297 -13.66 -9.52 16.34
C ILE A 297 -14.34 -9.19 15.03
N ASP A 298 -15.64 -9.42 15.05
CA ASP A 298 -16.58 -9.15 13.98
C ASP A 298 -16.17 -7.83 13.32
N THR A 299 -15.85 -7.86 12.03
CA THR A 299 -15.42 -6.67 11.29
C THR A 299 -16.56 -5.66 11.09
N SER A 300 -17.77 -5.95 11.60
CA SER A 300 -18.87 -5.01 11.77
C SER A 300 -18.74 -4.19 13.06
N CYS A 301 -17.86 -4.57 13.98
CA CYS A 301 -17.65 -3.85 15.23
C CYS A 301 -16.45 -2.91 15.09
N GLN A 302 -16.76 -1.66 14.93
CA GLN A 302 -16.05 -0.46 15.36
C GLN A 302 -14.70 -0.75 16.02
N TYR A 303 -13.60 -0.56 15.27
CA TYR A 303 -12.32 -0.29 15.89
C TYR A 303 -12.45 1.06 16.60
N PRO A 304 -12.38 1.15 17.94
CA PRO A 304 -12.63 2.40 18.67
C PRO A 304 -11.55 3.46 18.46
N TYR A 305 -10.63 3.22 17.55
CA TYR A 305 -9.41 4.04 17.37
C TYR A 305 -9.40 4.95 16.14
N CYS A 306 -10.46 4.90 15.31
CA CYS A 306 -10.59 5.86 14.22
C CYS A 306 -11.24 7.20 14.64
N SER A 307 -11.76 7.29 15.86
CA SER A 307 -12.48 8.47 16.37
C SER A 307 -11.66 9.39 17.26
N LEU A 308 -10.41 9.07 17.59
CA LEU A 308 -9.51 10.01 18.26
C LEU A 308 -8.85 10.96 17.25
N ARG A 309 -9.66 11.83 16.66
CA ARG A 309 -9.13 13.10 16.14
C ARG A 309 -8.99 14.04 17.32
N ILE A 310 -7.76 14.41 17.61
CA ILE A 310 -7.40 15.53 18.46
C ILE A 310 -7.95 16.78 17.79
N ASN A 311 -8.76 17.52 18.55
CA ASN A 311 -9.10 18.93 18.26
C ASN A 311 -7.84 19.76 18.12
#